data_ce16a847e04ffd7cf8d1db4309c419ba
#
_entry.id   ce16a847e04ffd7cf8d1db4309c419ba
#
_cell.length_a   1.000
_cell.length_b   1.000
_cell.length_c   1.000
_cell.angle_alpha   90.00
_cell.angle_beta   90.00
_cell.angle_gamma   90.00
#
_symmetry.space_group_name_H-M   'P 1'
#
loop_
_entity.id
_entity.type
_entity.pdbx_description
1 polymer ?
#
loop_
_entity_poly.entity_id
_entity_poly.type
_entity_poly.pdbx_seq_one_letter_code
_entity_poly.pdbx_strand_id
1 'polypeptide(L)'
;VQRARYRISINKINIHNRFKQYSYLDIMLNPAGGMPFMYAMSLVSIPQYVFMLIQFMHPDNKWTSEAIKALTVGRPLWLVIYLVMLFVLGLAFAFVNVSGEQISERMRKSGEYIYGVYPGQETSAYINHLVLRLGFIGALYMLFMAGAPMLIILVNPDYLQLSMIPGTFLIFSGMIYNVNEEMKALKLNTSYT
;
A
#
# COMPACT_ATOMS: atom_id res chain seq x y z
N VAL A 1 2.52 -12.33 -1.71
CA VAL A 1 2.38 -11.33 -0.65
C VAL A 1 0.99 -10.68 -0.72
N GLN A 2 0.49 -10.26 -1.89
CA GLN A 2 -0.84 -9.60 -2.02
C GLN A 2 -2.02 -10.48 -1.59
N ARG A 3 -1.93 -11.82 -1.70
CA ARG A 3 -2.96 -12.76 -1.25
C ARG A 3 -2.78 -13.27 0.19
N ALA A 4 -1.64 -13.00 0.78
CA ALA A 4 -1.34 -13.45 2.14
C ALA A 4 -2.17 -12.63 3.14
N ARG A 5 -2.87 -13.34 4.04
CA ARG A 5 -3.74 -12.75 5.06
C ARG A 5 -3.29 -13.21 6.43
N TYR A 6 -3.25 -12.28 7.35
CA TYR A 6 -3.08 -12.57 8.77
C TYR A 6 -4.45 -12.80 9.40
N ARG A 7 -4.64 -13.93 10.05
CA ARG A 7 -5.92 -14.33 10.65
C ARG A 7 -5.89 -14.13 12.15
N ILE A 8 -6.84 -13.36 12.65
CA ILE A 8 -7.06 -13.15 14.07
C ILE A 8 -8.33 -13.91 14.46
N SER A 9 -8.24 -14.76 15.47
CA SER A 9 -9.40 -15.47 16.00
C SER A 9 -10.31 -14.48 16.73
N ILE A 10 -11.58 -14.43 16.32
CA ILE A 10 -12.63 -13.64 16.96
C ILE A 10 -13.68 -14.55 17.59
N ASN A 11 -14.24 -14.09 18.70
CA ASN A 11 -15.34 -14.76 19.36
C ASN A 11 -16.61 -13.88 19.26
N LYS A 12 -17.79 -14.53 19.30
CA LYS A 12 -19.10 -13.85 19.27
C LYS A 12 -19.87 -14.20 20.52
N ILE A 13 -20.47 -13.21 21.16
CA ILE A 13 -21.07 -13.32 22.50
C ILE A 13 -22.26 -14.29 22.54
N ASN A 14 -22.96 -14.54 21.43
CA ASN A 14 -24.24 -15.28 21.42
C ASN A 14 -24.25 -16.58 20.58
N ILE A 15 -23.12 -17.12 20.17
CA ILE A 15 -23.10 -18.35 19.38
C ILE A 15 -22.48 -19.48 20.20
N HIS A 16 -23.31 -20.46 20.58
CA HIS A 16 -22.85 -21.68 21.24
C HIS A 16 -21.87 -22.47 20.37
N ASN A 17 -20.74 -22.67 20.87
CA ASN A 17 -19.52 -23.47 20.65
C ASN A 17 -19.34 -24.38 19.41
N ARG A 18 -20.33 -24.66 18.57
CA ARG A 18 -20.16 -25.57 17.42
C ARG A 18 -19.45 -24.95 16.18
N PHE A 19 -19.40 -23.62 16.09
CA PHE A 19 -18.82 -22.90 14.93
C PHE A 19 -17.62 -22.00 15.27
N LYS A 20 -17.02 -22.15 16.46
CA LYS A 20 -15.85 -21.37 16.89
C LYS A 20 -14.64 -21.43 15.93
N GLN A 21 -14.55 -22.49 15.15
CA GLN A 21 -13.41 -22.72 14.25
C GLN A 21 -13.42 -21.83 12.99
N TYR A 22 -14.51 -21.09 12.71
CA TYR A 22 -14.69 -20.38 11.46
C TYR A 22 -14.78 -18.85 11.60
N SER A 23 -14.74 -18.31 12.84
CA SER A 23 -14.78 -16.85 13.06
C SER A 23 -13.38 -16.30 13.17
N TYR A 24 -12.88 -15.69 12.10
CA TYR A 24 -11.59 -15.00 12.07
C TYR A 24 -11.71 -13.67 11.32
N LEU A 25 -10.93 -12.69 11.76
CA LEU A 25 -10.72 -11.43 11.07
C LEU A 25 -9.49 -11.59 10.17
N ASP A 26 -9.69 -11.45 8.87
CA ASP A 26 -8.62 -11.49 7.88
C ASP A 26 -8.08 -10.08 7.63
N ILE A 27 -6.81 -9.84 7.92
CA ILE A 27 -6.10 -8.60 7.54
C ILE A 27 -5.05 -8.96 6.48
N MET A 28 -5.02 -8.22 5.38
CA MET A 28 -4.04 -8.44 4.32
C MET A 28 -2.62 -8.18 4.82
N LEU A 29 -1.66 -8.99 4.41
CA LEU A 29 -0.25 -8.82 4.75
C LEU A 29 0.34 -7.52 4.15
N ASN A 30 -0.18 -7.09 3.00
CA ASN A 30 0.09 -5.77 2.44
C ASN A 30 -1.22 -4.96 2.37
N PRO A 31 -1.61 -4.29 3.46
CA PRO A 31 -2.86 -3.54 3.52
C PRO A 31 -2.84 -2.30 2.60
N ALA A 32 -1.67 -1.79 2.26
CA ALA A 32 -1.54 -0.65 1.34
C ALA A 32 -1.89 -1.00 -0.12
N GLY A 33 -1.79 -2.28 -0.51
CA GLY A 33 -2.04 -2.71 -1.89
C GLY A 33 -0.98 -2.21 -2.87
N GLY A 34 -1.38 -1.89 -4.09
CA GLY A 34 -0.50 -1.34 -5.15
C GLY A 34 -0.61 0.17 -5.34
N MET A 35 -1.55 0.83 -4.67
CA MET A 35 -1.82 2.28 -4.84
C MET A 35 -0.62 3.18 -4.48
N PRO A 36 0.14 2.93 -3.39
CA PRO A 36 1.28 3.77 -3.05
C PRO A 36 2.29 3.92 -4.17
N PHE A 37 2.44 2.88 -5.00
CA PHE A 37 3.35 2.88 -6.13
C PHE A 37 2.99 3.96 -7.16
N MET A 38 1.72 4.06 -7.56
CA MET A 38 1.24 5.06 -8.51
C MET A 38 1.37 6.48 -7.95
N TYR A 39 0.98 6.67 -6.68
CA TYR A 39 1.06 7.99 -6.04
C TYR A 39 2.50 8.45 -5.82
N ALA A 40 3.42 7.55 -5.44
CA ALA A 40 4.82 7.89 -5.28
C ALA A 40 5.43 8.38 -6.61
N MET A 41 5.19 7.67 -7.71
CA MET A 41 5.62 8.07 -9.05
C MET A 41 5.09 9.46 -9.42
N SER A 42 3.80 9.70 -9.22
CA SER A 42 3.16 10.98 -9.55
C SER A 42 3.74 12.12 -8.71
N LEU A 43 3.85 11.93 -7.38
CA LEU A 43 4.34 12.96 -6.48
C LEU A 43 5.81 13.32 -6.73
N VAL A 44 6.65 12.34 -7.02
CA VAL A 44 8.07 12.59 -7.32
C VAL A 44 8.25 13.33 -8.66
N SER A 45 7.30 13.18 -9.59
CA SER A 45 7.34 13.89 -10.88
C SER A 45 6.91 15.36 -10.78
N ILE A 46 6.13 15.73 -9.77
CA ILE A 46 5.64 17.13 -9.61
C ILE A 46 6.78 18.16 -9.55
N PRO A 47 7.81 18.01 -8.70
CA PRO A 47 8.92 18.96 -8.66
C PRO A 47 9.63 19.09 -10.01
N GLN A 48 9.82 17.99 -10.72
CA GLN A 48 10.42 18.01 -12.05
C GLN A 48 9.60 18.86 -13.03
N TYR A 49 8.29 18.70 -13.06
CA TYR A 49 7.41 19.52 -13.92
C TYR A 49 7.44 20.99 -13.54
N VAL A 50 7.46 21.31 -12.24
CA VAL A 50 7.60 22.71 -11.78
C VAL A 50 8.91 23.33 -12.28
N PHE A 51 10.02 22.65 -12.15
CA PHE A 51 11.30 23.14 -12.67
C PHE A 51 11.31 23.26 -14.19
N MET A 52 10.65 22.37 -14.92
CA MET A 52 10.49 22.48 -16.37
C MET A 52 9.70 23.73 -16.76
N LEU A 53 8.64 24.08 -16.03
CA LEU A 53 7.88 25.31 -16.26
C LEU A 53 8.72 26.55 -15.98
N ILE A 54 9.51 26.56 -14.89
CA ILE A 54 10.40 27.68 -14.56
C ILE A 54 11.48 27.84 -15.66
N GLN A 55 12.02 26.75 -16.14
CA GLN A 55 13.02 26.77 -17.23
C GLN A 55 12.43 27.29 -18.54
N PHE A 56 11.17 26.97 -18.83
CA PHE A 56 10.48 27.52 -20.00
C PHE A 56 10.32 29.01 -19.91
N MET A 57 10.07 29.56 -18.70
CA MET A 57 9.95 31.02 -18.46
C MET A 57 11.32 31.73 -18.44
N HIS A 58 12.38 31.04 -17.99
CA HIS A 58 13.73 31.57 -17.82
C HIS A 58 14.77 30.61 -18.41
N PRO A 59 14.98 30.59 -19.73
CA PRO A 59 15.84 29.60 -20.40
C PRO A 59 17.32 29.62 -19.96
N ASP A 60 17.83 30.78 -19.57
CA ASP A 60 19.24 31.01 -19.21
C ASP A 60 19.59 30.56 -17.78
N ASN A 61 18.62 30.09 -17.01
CA ASN A 61 18.84 29.70 -15.62
C ASN A 61 19.49 28.31 -15.50
N LYS A 62 20.80 28.30 -15.28
CA LYS A 62 21.60 27.06 -15.13
C LYS A 62 21.14 26.19 -13.95
N TRP A 63 20.67 26.82 -12.87
CA TRP A 63 20.22 26.11 -11.67
C TRP A 63 18.99 25.23 -11.93
N THR A 64 18.01 25.72 -12.68
CA THR A 64 16.83 24.93 -13.06
C THR A 64 17.19 23.74 -13.95
N SER A 65 18.14 23.93 -14.89
CA SER A 65 18.65 22.85 -15.74
C SER A 65 19.32 21.73 -14.92
N GLU A 66 20.12 22.09 -13.92
CA GLU A 66 20.75 21.12 -13.04
C GLU A 66 19.74 20.39 -12.14
N ALA A 67 18.75 21.12 -11.59
CA ALA A 67 17.67 20.55 -10.80
C ALA A 67 16.85 19.54 -11.62
N ILE A 68 16.48 19.85 -12.85
CA ILE A 68 15.78 18.91 -13.76
C ILE A 68 16.61 17.66 -14.00
N LYS A 69 17.91 17.82 -14.30
CA LYS A 69 18.82 16.69 -14.51
C LYS A 69 18.91 15.80 -13.27
N ALA A 70 18.98 16.38 -12.07
CA ALA A 70 19.07 15.65 -10.82
C ALA A 70 17.77 14.88 -10.49
N LEU A 71 16.61 15.44 -10.87
CA LEU A 71 15.28 14.86 -10.66
C LEU A 71 14.81 13.98 -11.83
N THR A 72 15.66 13.71 -12.81
CA THR A 72 15.33 12.80 -13.92
C THR A 72 15.39 11.35 -13.46
N VAL A 73 14.46 10.54 -13.97
CA VAL A 73 14.43 9.09 -13.72
C VAL A 73 15.79 8.46 -14.06
N GLY A 74 16.28 7.60 -13.17
CA GLY A 74 17.58 6.96 -13.32
C GLY A 74 18.74 7.70 -12.62
N ARG A 75 18.50 8.86 -12.02
CA ARG A 75 19.48 9.55 -11.17
C ARG A 75 19.37 9.12 -9.71
N PRO A 76 20.50 9.08 -8.96
CA PRO A 76 20.49 8.61 -7.57
C PRO A 76 19.61 9.46 -6.65
N LEU A 77 19.55 10.78 -6.85
CA LEU A 77 18.71 11.67 -6.06
C LEU A 77 17.22 11.36 -6.28
N TRP A 78 16.82 11.20 -7.54
CA TRP A 78 15.43 10.80 -7.88
C TRP A 78 15.07 9.48 -7.23
N LEU A 79 15.95 8.49 -7.28
CA LEU A 79 15.73 7.17 -6.70
C LEU A 79 15.52 7.23 -5.19
N VAL A 80 16.36 7.98 -4.48
CA VAL A 80 16.24 8.13 -3.01
C VAL A 80 14.91 8.77 -2.65
N ILE A 81 14.53 9.88 -3.30
CA ILE A 81 13.26 10.56 -3.05
C ILE A 81 12.09 9.62 -3.34
N TYR A 82 12.14 8.89 -4.45
CA TYR A 82 11.11 7.95 -4.83
C TYR A 82 10.93 6.81 -3.80
N LEU A 83 12.02 6.21 -3.35
CA LEU A 83 11.96 5.12 -2.36
C LEU A 83 11.46 5.61 -0.99
N VAL A 84 11.88 6.78 -0.55
CA VAL A 84 11.38 7.41 0.68
C VAL A 84 9.88 7.68 0.57
N MET A 85 9.43 8.30 -0.53
CA MET A 85 8.01 8.57 -0.77
C MET A 85 7.20 7.28 -0.83
N LEU A 86 7.70 6.26 -1.52
CA LEU A 86 7.04 4.96 -1.62
C LEU A 86 6.87 4.31 -0.23
N PHE A 87 7.88 4.41 0.62
CA PHE A 87 7.83 3.87 1.99
C PHE A 87 6.80 4.61 2.84
N VAL A 88 6.86 5.94 2.85
CA VAL A 88 5.93 6.79 3.62
C VAL A 88 4.49 6.58 3.16
N LEU A 89 4.26 6.61 1.85
CA LEU A 89 2.92 6.35 1.29
C LEU A 89 2.46 4.91 1.55
N GLY A 90 3.36 3.94 1.48
CA GLY A 90 3.04 2.55 1.83
C GLY A 90 2.49 2.41 3.24
N LEU A 91 3.10 3.09 4.22
CA LEU A 91 2.61 3.13 5.59
C LEU A 91 1.29 3.91 5.69
N ALA A 92 1.20 5.09 5.07
CA ALA A 92 -0.01 5.92 5.11
C ALA A 92 -1.22 5.18 4.55
N PHE A 93 -1.09 4.56 3.37
CA PHE A 93 -2.17 3.79 2.75
C PHE A 93 -2.54 2.52 3.53
N ALA A 94 -1.62 1.92 4.28
CA ALA A 94 -1.95 0.81 5.17
C ALA A 94 -3.00 1.22 6.21
N PHE A 95 -2.85 2.42 6.81
CA PHE A 95 -3.81 2.97 7.76
C PHE A 95 -5.12 3.45 7.13
N VAL A 96 -5.04 4.02 5.92
CA VAL A 96 -6.24 4.46 5.19
C VAL A 96 -7.13 3.27 4.81
N ASN A 97 -6.53 2.18 4.36
CA ASN A 97 -7.27 1.01 3.91
C ASN A 97 -7.77 0.13 5.06
N VAL A 98 -7.08 0.14 6.19
CA VAL A 98 -7.45 -0.67 7.36
C VAL A 98 -7.49 0.22 8.60
N SER A 99 -8.66 0.80 8.88
CA SER A 99 -8.90 1.61 10.07
C SER A 99 -9.27 0.71 11.26
N GLY A 100 -8.43 0.69 12.28
CA GLY A 100 -8.71 -0.06 13.51
C GLY A 100 -9.95 0.44 14.25
N GLU A 101 -10.26 1.74 14.15
CA GLU A 101 -11.43 2.33 14.77
C GLU A 101 -12.73 1.81 14.13
N GLN A 102 -12.82 1.84 12.80
CA GLN A 102 -13.99 1.33 12.07
C GLN A 102 -14.21 -0.16 12.29
N ILE A 103 -13.13 -0.94 12.33
CA ILE A 103 -13.21 -2.39 12.59
C ILE A 103 -13.67 -2.65 14.02
N SER A 104 -13.11 -1.95 15.00
CA SER A 104 -13.48 -2.07 16.42
C SER A 104 -14.95 -1.71 16.65
N GLU A 105 -15.45 -0.62 16.03
CA GLU A 105 -16.86 -0.24 16.09
C GLU A 105 -17.77 -1.28 15.46
N ARG A 106 -17.43 -1.80 14.30
CA ARG A 106 -18.17 -2.86 13.63
C ARG A 106 -18.22 -4.13 14.48
N MET A 107 -17.09 -4.54 15.06
CA MET A 107 -17.03 -5.70 15.96
C MET A 107 -17.91 -5.48 17.20
N ARG A 108 -17.89 -4.28 17.80
CA ARG A 108 -18.74 -3.94 18.94
C ARG A 108 -20.23 -4.04 18.60
N LYS A 109 -20.63 -3.53 17.42
CA LYS A 109 -22.03 -3.59 16.95
C LYS A 109 -22.49 -5.01 16.65
N SER A 110 -21.60 -5.89 16.18
CA SER A 110 -21.91 -7.32 15.90
C SER A 110 -21.74 -8.23 17.11
N GLY A 111 -21.32 -7.71 18.27
CA GLY A 111 -21.06 -8.52 19.48
C GLY A 111 -19.84 -9.45 19.33
N GLU A 112 -18.91 -9.08 18.45
CA GLU A 112 -17.65 -9.79 18.21
C GLU A 112 -16.53 -9.18 19.05
N TYR A 113 -15.61 -10.01 19.53
CA TYR A 113 -14.44 -9.55 20.30
C TYR A 113 -13.21 -10.42 20.00
N ILE A 114 -12.03 -9.81 20.19
CA ILE A 114 -10.75 -10.49 20.10
C ILE A 114 -10.44 -11.10 21.48
N TYR A 115 -10.02 -12.36 21.51
CA TYR A 115 -9.66 -13.02 22.77
C TYR A 115 -8.52 -12.28 23.48
N GLY A 116 -8.74 -11.92 24.74
CA GLY A 116 -7.74 -11.22 25.57
C GLY A 116 -7.63 -9.71 25.34
N VAL A 117 -8.52 -9.10 24.54
CA VAL A 117 -8.56 -7.65 24.31
C VAL A 117 -9.95 -7.11 24.61
N TYR A 118 -10.03 -6.05 25.43
CA TYR A 118 -11.31 -5.43 25.74
C TYR A 118 -11.95 -4.76 24.52
N PRO A 119 -13.28 -4.95 24.30
CA PRO A 119 -13.99 -4.33 23.19
C PRO A 119 -13.95 -2.80 23.29
N GLY A 120 -13.64 -2.13 22.18
CA GLY A 120 -13.60 -0.67 22.10
C GLY A 120 -12.21 -0.12 21.78
N GLN A 121 -11.73 0.83 22.57
CA GLN A 121 -10.44 1.52 22.29
C GLN A 121 -9.24 0.58 22.28
N GLU A 122 -9.19 -0.39 23.17
CA GLU A 122 -8.09 -1.37 23.21
C GLU A 122 -8.06 -2.24 21.95
N THR A 123 -9.23 -2.67 21.46
CA THR A 123 -9.32 -3.40 20.19
C THR A 123 -8.86 -2.55 19.02
N SER A 124 -9.22 -1.26 18.98
CA SER A 124 -8.74 -0.32 17.96
C SER A 124 -7.22 -0.16 18.01
N ALA A 125 -6.66 0.05 19.20
CA ALA A 125 -5.21 0.18 19.39
C ALA A 125 -4.46 -1.08 18.99
N TYR A 126 -4.98 -2.26 19.34
CA TYR A 126 -4.41 -3.55 18.94
C TYR A 126 -4.37 -3.71 17.41
N ILE A 127 -5.50 -3.41 16.73
CA ILE A 127 -5.60 -3.50 15.28
C ILE A 127 -4.66 -2.49 14.61
N ASN A 128 -4.61 -1.24 15.08
CA ASN A 128 -3.71 -0.22 14.54
C ASN A 128 -2.23 -0.63 14.68
N HIS A 129 -1.85 -1.21 15.81
CA HIS A 129 -0.49 -1.71 16.01
C HIS A 129 -0.15 -2.87 15.07
N LEU A 130 -1.12 -3.76 14.83
CA LEU A 130 -0.97 -4.84 13.88
C LEU A 130 -0.86 -4.32 12.43
N VAL A 131 -1.72 -3.36 12.06
CA VAL A 131 -1.69 -2.70 10.74
C VAL A 131 -0.34 -2.01 10.50
N LEU A 132 0.24 -1.38 11.53
CA LEU A 132 1.56 -0.77 11.45
C LEU A 132 2.64 -1.81 11.16
N ARG A 133 2.63 -2.93 11.87
CA ARG A 133 3.59 -4.02 11.63
C ARG A 133 3.45 -4.63 10.24
N LEU A 134 2.22 -4.93 9.83
CA LEU A 134 1.95 -5.49 8.50
C LEU A 134 2.24 -4.48 7.40
N GLY A 135 1.88 -3.20 7.61
CA GLY A 135 2.17 -2.10 6.70
C GLY A 135 3.67 -1.88 6.51
N PHE A 136 4.45 -2.01 7.58
CA PHE A 136 5.92 -1.93 7.50
C PHE A 136 6.50 -3.06 6.64
N ILE A 137 6.05 -4.30 6.85
CA ILE A 137 6.46 -5.46 6.03
C ILE A 137 6.03 -5.26 4.57
N GLY A 138 4.80 -4.78 4.36
CA GLY A 138 4.28 -4.46 3.02
C GLY A 138 5.08 -3.35 2.33
N ALA A 139 5.44 -2.29 3.05
CA ALA A 139 6.25 -1.19 2.53
C ALA A 139 7.68 -1.66 2.18
N LEU A 140 8.31 -2.48 3.02
CA LEU A 140 9.61 -3.09 2.71
C LEU A 140 9.54 -3.99 1.47
N TYR A 141 8.49 -4.78 1.33
CA TYR A 141 8.26 -5.59 0.14
C TYR A 141 8.17 -4.71 -1.12
N MET A 142 7.42 -3.59 -1.05
CA MET A 142 7.31 -2.63 -2.14
C MET A 142 8.65 -1.97 -2.47
N LEU A 143 9.43 -1.58 -1.45
CA LEU A 143 10.77 -1.03 -1.63
C LEU A 143 11.67 -2.01 -2.38
N PHE A 144 11.64 -3.28 -2.02
CA PHE A 144 12.44 -4.30 -2.69
C PHE A 144 12.01 -4.49 -4.14
N MET A 145 10.71 -4.61 -4.39
CA MET A 145 10.17 -4.81 -5.74
C MET A 145 10.37 -3.61 -6.66
N ALA A 146 10.30 -2.39 -6.14
CA ALA A 146 10.50 -1.16 -6.89
C ALA A 146 11.97 -0.74 -6.97
N GLY A 147 12.71 -0.93 -5.87
CA GLY A 147 14.10 -0.47 -5.75
C GLY A 147 15.08 -1.36 -6.48
N ALA A 148 14.92 -2.69 -6.42
CA ALA A 148 15.86 -3.61 -7.06
C ALA A 148 16.02 -3.37 -8.58
N PRO A 149 14.94 -3.21 -9.37
CA PRO A 149 15.08 -2.86 -10.79
C PRO A 149 15.71 -1.49 -11.01
N MET A 150 15.41 -0.52 -10.13
CA MET A 150 15.97 0.83 -10.24
C MET A 150 17.48 0.89 -9.97
N LEU A 151 17.99 0.01 -9.10
CA LEU A 151 19.43 -0.11 -8.88
C LEU A 151 20.16 -0.61 -10.15
N ILE A 152 19.51 -1.42 -10.97
CA ILE A 152 20.06 -1.89 -12.25
C ILE A 152 20.26 -0.71 -13.22
N ILE A 153 19.33 0.26 -13.23
CA ILE A 153 19.44 1.45 -14.08
C ILE A 153 20.64 2.31 -13.69
N LEU A 154 20.97 2.40 -12.39
CA LEU A 154 22.14 3.16 -11.94
C LEU A 154 23.45 2.60 -12.48
N VAL A 155 23.49 1.29 -12.76
CA VAL A 155 24.67 0.62 -13.36
C VAL A 155 24.66 0.75 -14.89
N ASN A 156 23.49 0.57 -15.51
CA ASN A 156 23.32 0.63 -16.98
C ASN A 156 22.00 1.32 -17.35
N PRO A 157 22.05 2.55 -17.85
CA PRO A 157 20.85 3.33 -18.24
C PRO A 157 20.00 2.68 -19.35
N ASP A 158 20.58 1.80 -20.15
CA ASP A 158 19.89 1.12 -21.27
C ASP A 158 18.75 0.20 -20.80
N TYR A 159 18.78 -0.22 -19.53
CA TYR A 159 17.74 -1.08 -18.93
C TYR A 159 16.54 -0.29 -18.34
N LEU A 160 16.39 0.99 -18.66
CA LEU A 160 15.31 1.84 -18.16
C LEU A 160 13.92 1.22 -18.38
N GLN A 161 13.67 0.66 -19.57
CA GLN A 161 12.38 0.04 -19.89
C GLN A 161 12.11 -1.24 -19.10
N LEU A 162 13.14 -2.07 -18.88
CA LEU A 162 13.04 -3.30 -18.10
C LEU A 162 12.73 -3.04 -16.60
N SER A 163 13.19 -1.92 -16.07
CA SER A 163 12.98 -1.57 -14.67
C SER A 163 11.54 -1.18 -14.34
N MET A 164 10.77 -0.77 -15.35
CA MET A 164 9.36 -0.43 -15.15
C MET A 164 8.44 -1.66 -15.12
N ILE A 165 8.91 -2.82 -15.61
CA ILE A 165 8.10 -4.05 -15.67
C ILE A 165 7.60 -4.52 -14.31
N PRO A 166 8.41 -4.60 -13.23
CA PRO A 166 7.90 -5.05 -11.94
C PRO A 166 6.85 -4.13 -11.34
N GLY A 167 6.98 -2.81 -11.54
CA GLY A 167 6.00 -1.82 -11.09
C GLY A 167 4.66 -1.96 -11.80
N THR A 168 4.68 -2.03 -13.12
CA THR A 168 3.47 -2.29 -13.92
C THR A 168 2.81 -3.62 -13.54
N PHE A 169 3.61 -4.67 -13.33
CA PHE A 169 3.08 -5.97 -12.91
C PHE A 169 2.41 -5.92 -11.54
N LEU A 170 2.96 -5.15 -10.59
CA LEU A 170 2.33 -4.92 -9.28
C LEU A 170 0.98 -4.21 -9.39
N ILE A 171 0.89 -3.18 -10.25
CA ILE A 171 -0.34 -2.42 -10.49
C ILE A 171 -1.39 -3.34 -11.11
N PHE A 172 -1.07 -4.07 -12.19
CA PHE A 172 -2.00 -5.00 -12.83
C PHE A 172 -2.46 -6.12 -11.89
N SER A 173 -1.53 -6.70 -11.12
CA SER A 173 -1.85 -7.73 -10.13
C SER A 173 -2.80 -7.20 -9.05
N GLY A 174 -2.60 -5.95 -8.60
CA GLY A 174 -3.49 -5.27 -7.66
C GLY A 174 -4.89 -5.03 -8.25
N MET A 175 -4.97 -4.53 -9.49
CA MET A 175 -6.24 -4.31 -10.18
C MET A 175 -7.02 -5.62 -10.37
N ILE A 176 -6.39 -6.66 -10.88
CA ILE A 176 -7.03 -7.99 -11.06
C ILE A 176 -7.54 -8.53 -9.74
N TYR A 177 -6.78 -8.33 -8.66
CA TYR A 177 -7.19 -8.76 -7.33
C TYR A 177 -8.45 -8.02 -6.87
N ASN A 178 -8.48 -6.68 -6.97
CA ASN A 178 -9.61 -5.86 -6.57
C ASN A 178 -10.88 -6.24 -7.35
N VAL A 179 -10.78 -6.34 -8.68
CA VAL A 179 -11.91 -6.75 -9.54
C VAL A 179 -12.43 -8.15 -9.15
N ASN A 180 -11.54 -9.06 -8.82
CA ASN A 180 -11.94 -10.43 -8.44
C ASN A 180 -12.64 -10.48 -7.07
N GLU A 181 -12.23 -9.63 -6.12
CA GLU A 181 -12.92 -9.50 -4.82
C GLU A 181 -14.30 -8.83 -4.98
N GLU A 182 -14.40 -7.79 -5.81
CA GLU A 182 -15.68 -7.14 -6.12
C GLU A 182 -16.67 -8.11 -6.82
N MET A 183 -16.19 -8.88 -7.78
CA MET A 183 -17.03 -9.90 -8.45
C MET A 183 -17.50 -10.99 -7.47
N LYS A 184 -16.68 -11.40 -6.53
CA LYS A 184 -17.08 -12.35 -5.48
C LYS A 184 -18.14 -11.76 -4.57
N ALA A 185 -17.98 -10.49 -4.16
CA ALA A 185 -18.96 -9.79 -3.34
C ALA A 185 -20.31 -9.66 -4.04
N LEU A 186 -20.31 -9.33 -5.34
CA LEU A 186 -21.52 -9.27 -6.16
C LEU A 186 -22.21 -10.63 -6.30
N LYS A 187 -21.44 -11.71 -6.57
CA LYS A 187 -21.99 -13.08 -6.65
C LYS A 187 -22.63 -13.54 -5.35
N LEU A 188 -22.03 -13.21 -4.22
CA LEU A 188 -22.61 -13.52 -2.91
C LEU A 188 -23.93 -12.76 -2.72
N ASN A 189 -23.98 -11.48 -3.08
CA ASN A 189 -25.19 -10.68 -2.93
C ASN A 189 -26.35 -11.19 -3.83
N THR A 190 -26.03 -11.66 -5.06
CA THR A 190 -27.04 -12.18 -6.00
C THR A 190 -27.53 -13.58 -5.61
N SER A 191 -26.79 -14.33 -4.78
CA SER A 191 -27.24 -15.65 -4.32
C SER A 191 -28.18 -15.60 -3.10
N TYR A 192 -28.37 -14.42 -2.50
CA TYR A 192 -29.29 -14.19 -1.36
C TYR A 192 -30.57 -13.42 -1.78
N THR A 193 -30.70 -13.05 -3.03
CA THR A 193 -31.92 -12.53 -3.66
C THR A 193 -32.58 -13.61 -4.47
#